data_633e5ae18f727f3c7c7469dca78857c0
#
_entry.id   633e5ae18f727f3c7c7469dca78857c0
#
_cell.length_a   1.000
_cell.length_b   1.000
_cell.length_c   1.000
_cell.angle_alpha   90.00
_cell.angle_beta   90.00
_cell.angle_gamma   90.00
#
_symmetry.space_group_name_H-M   'P 1'
#
loop_
_entity.id
_entity.type
_entity.pdbx_description
1 polymer ?
#
loop_
_entity_poly.entity_id
_entity_poly.type
_entity_poly.pdbx_seq_one_letter_code
_entity_poly.pdbx_strand_id
1 'polypeptide(L)'
;MYHYVEGRAEAFFVRKHKKQKFPLEKSNVSSYNKHMFEIQANKTIQEKLHILADAAKYDVACTSSGVDRKGKEGMLGNARSCGICHSFASDGRCISLLKILMTNHCIYDCKYCVNRVSNDVKRATFTPEEICELTIEFYKRNYIEGLFLSSGVIRDPAYTMEQICITLQLLRTKYRFNGYIHVKTIPGAPDELLAAAGFLADRISVNLELPTAESLKKLAPNKSFQTIMTPMGKVRDTIAETRTLIGKDARMERSLGNRYLPGSIFGKEQLRLTGAQSNGGGSLWKKAASFAPATQDTWKPRAFAPAGQSTQMIIGASDESDYTLVQTTQKLYQNYDLKRVFYSAYIPVNEDSALPSLATPVPLLREHRLYQADWLLRFYGFQADELLSEERPNFNVRMDPKCAWAIRHLEQFPIEVQTASYDTLLRVPGIGPKSAGRIVKARRYGHLEFDHLKKMGVVLKRAHYFITCGGRMMYKIPIEEQYITGQLIGEHAKENWQVEHKEEEYKQLSFFDAQGVFGVPN
;
A
#
# COMPACT_ATOMS: atom_id res chain seq x y z
N MET A 1 -0.04 -8.88 -42.54
CA MET A 1 0.60 -7.74 -41.83
C MET A 1 0.82 -7.97 -40.32
N TYR A 2 0.29 -9.06 -39.78
CA TYR A 2 0.37 -9.41 -38.34
C TYR A 2 1.63 -10.17 -37.92
N HIS A 3 2.34 -10.81 -38.85
CA HIS A 3 3.56 -11.59 -38.53
C HIS A 3 4.85 -10.76 -38.39
N TYR A 4 4.84 -9.48 -38.76
CA TYR A 4 6.07 -8.68 -38.78
C TYR A 4 6.38 -7.95 -37.46
N VAL A 5 5.39 -7.82 -36.56
CA VAL A 5 5.53 -7.09 -35.28
C VAL A 5 6.01 -8.02 -34.15
N GLU A 6 5.59 -9.30 -34.15
CA GLU A 6 6.00 -10.26 -33.13
C GLU A 6 7.52 -10.59 -33.22
N GLY A 7 8.05 -10.74 -34.44
CA GLY A 7 9.45 -11.06 -34.64
C GLY A 7 10.45 -9.97 -34.23
N ARG A 8 10.03 -8.69 -34.17
CA ARG A 8 10.93 -7.60 -33.78
C ARG A 8 11.06 -7.42 -32.27
N ALA A 9 10.02 -7.69 -31.49
CA ALA A 9 10.06 -7.59 -30.04
C ALA A 9 10.91 -8.72 -29.43
N GLU A 10 10.71 -9.96 -29.88
CA GLU A 10 11.54 -11.09 -29.48
C GLU A 10 13.01 -10.93 -29.91
N ALA A 11 13.25 -10.42 -31.12
CA ALA A 11 14.61 -10.21 -31.63
C ALA A 11 15.38 -9.12 -30.83
N PHE A 12 14.71 -8.14 -30.25
CA PHE A 12 15.36 -7.09 -29.46
C PHE A 12 15.85 -7.60 -28.10
N PHE A 13 15.05 -8.42 -27.41
CA PHE A 13 15.44 -9.03 -26.13
C PHE A 13 16.56 -10.08 -26.32
N VAL A 14 16.45 -10.92 -27.33
CA VAL A 14 17.44 -11.99 -27.60
C VAL A 14 18.78 -11.44 -28.12
N ARG A 15 18.80 -10.37 -28.91
CA ARG A 15 20.04 -9.82 -29.46
C ARG A 15 20.94 -9.11 -28.44
N LYS A 16 20.40 -8.50 -27.37
CA LYS A 16 21.22 -7.85 -26.34
C LYS A 16 21.99 -8.82 -25.46
N HIS A 17 21.44 -10.01 -25.21
CA HIS A 17 22.11 -11.02 -24.38
C HIS A 17 23.21 -11.82 -25.09
N LYS A 18 23.25 -11.83 -26.44
CA LYS A 18 24.28 -12.55 -27.19
C LYS A 18 25.66 -11.85 -27.28
N LYS A 19 25.78 -10.59 -26.85
CA LYS A 19 27.03 -9.81 -26.99
C LYS A 19 27.82 -9.55 -25.70
N GLN A 20 27.37 -10.00 -24.53
CA GLN A 20 28.18 -9.92 -23.30
C GLN A 20 28.61 -11.33 -22.87
N LYS A 21 29.75 -11.80 -23.44
CA LYS A 21 30.52 -12.88 -22.84
C LYS A 21 31.35 -12.32 -21.70
N PHE A 22 30.88 -12.45 -20.45
CA PHE A 22 31.74 -12.35 -19.28
C PHE A 22 32.40 -13.73 -19.01
N PRO A 23 33.66 -13.78 -18.65
CA PRO A 23 34.30 -15.03 -18.26
C PRO A 23 33.73 -15.46 -16.91
N LEU A 24 33.03 -16.60 -16.91
CA LEU A 24 32.55 -17.27 -15.70
C LEU A 24 33.72 -18.08 -15.11
N GLU A 25 34.26 -17.60 -14.01
CA GLU A 25 34.97 -18.50 -13.12
C GLU A 25 33.99 -19.54 -12.58
N LYS A 26 34.36 -20.79 -12.76
CA LYS A 26 33.59 -21.97 -12.33
C LYS A 26 33.65 -22.08 -10.80
N SER A 27 32.72 -21.50 -10.10
CA SER A 27 32.43 -21.81 -8.70
C SER A 27 31.15 -22.65 -8.60
N ASN A 28 31.12 -23.57 -7.65
CA ASN A 28 30.18 -24.67 -7.42
C ASN A 28 28.67 -24.34 -7.29
N VAL A 29 28.17 -23.30 -7.96
CA VAL A 29 26.75 -22.88 -7.96
C VAL A 29 25.89 -23.72 -8.91
N SER A 30 26.52 -24.52 -9.78
CA SER A 30 25.83 -25.21 -10.89
C SER A 30 24.95 -26.38 -10.45
N SER A 31 25.21 -27.05 -9.31
CA SER A 31 24.42 -28.22 -8.90
C SER A 31 23.14 -27.85 -8.17
N TYR A 32 23.16 -26.76 -7.37
CA TYR A 32 22.00 -26.32 -6.62
C TYR A 32 20.86 -25.80 -7.53
N ASN A 33 21.23 -25.10 -8.60
CA ASN A 33 20.24 -24.56 -9.54
C ASN A 33 19.55 -25.62 -10.39
N LYS A 34 20.24 -26.71 -10.72
CA LYS A 34 19.68 -27.78 -11.57
C LYS A 34 18.61 -28.60 -10.86
N HIS A 35 18.81 -28.92 -9.58
CA HIS A 35 17.81 -29.60 -8.76
C HIS A 35 16.58 -28.69 -8.44
N MET A 36 16.78 -27.40 -8.33
CA MET A 36 15.69 -26.46 -8.02
C MET A 36 14.68 -26.32 -9.18
N PHE A 37 15.13 -26.40 -10.43
CA PHE A 37 14.27 -26.38 -11.61
C PHE A 37 13.56 -27.74 -11.87
N GLU A 38 14.20 -28.85 -11.58
CA GLU A 38 13.58 -30.19 -11.73
C GLU A 38 12.43 -30.44 -10.74
N ILE A 39 12.51 -29.93 -9.50
CA ILE A 39 11.46 -30.08 -8.50
C ILE A 39 10.21 -29.23 -8.85
N GLN A 40 10.37 -28.15 -9.61
CA GLN A 40 9.26 -27.24 -9.97
C GLN A 40 8.43 -27.74 -11.16
N ALA A 41 9.00 -28.55 -12.05
CA ALA A 41 8.30 -29.06 -13.22
C ALA A 41 7.08 -29.94 -12.89
N ASN A 42 6.94 -30.39 -11.65
CA ASN A 42 5.89 -31.32 -11.22
C ASN A 42 4.74 -30.69 -10.43
N LYS A 43 4.77 -29.37 -10.11
CA LYS A 43 3.69 -28.71 -9.37
C LYS A 43 2.63 -28.18 -10.32
N THR A 44 1.37 -28.50 -10.04
CA THR A 44 0.23 -27.93 -10.76
C THR A 44 0.07 -26.42 -10.47
N ILE A 45 -0.56 -25.69 -11.38
CA ILE A 45 -0.90 -24.26 -11.18
C ILE A 45 -1.68 -24.05 -9.87
N GLN A 46 -2.56 -24.98 -9.49
CA GLN A 46 -3.33 -24.90 -8.24
C GLN A 46 -2.43 -25.03 -7.00
N GLU A 47 -1.48 -25.93 -6.99
CA GLU A 47 -0.51 -26.07 -5.90
C GLU A 47 0.40 -24.85 -5.78
N LYS A 48 0.89 -24.33 -6.91
CA LYS A 48 1.66 -23.08 -6.95
C LYS A 48 0.82 -21.91 -6.41
N LEU A 49 -0.45 -21.81 -6.81
CA LEU A 49 -1.35 -20.75 -6.35
C LEU A 49 -1.55 -20.81 -4.84
N HIS A 50 -1.75 -22.00 -4.27
CA HIS A 50 -1.89 -22.16 -2.82
C HIS A 50 -0.64 -21.67 -2.09
N ILE A 51 0.56 -22.10 -2.52
CA ILE A 51 1.83 -21.72 -1.88
C ILE A 51 2.08 -20.21 -2.01
N LEU A 52 1.89 -19.65 -3.20
CA LEU A 52 2.28 -18.26 -3.50
C LEU A 52 1.23 -17.23 -3.06
N ALA A 53 -0.04 -17.60 -3.00
CA ALA A 53 -1.08 -16.76 -2.40
C ALA A 53 -0.96 -16.74 -0.87
N ASP A 54 -0.65 -17.88 -0.24
CA ASP A 54 -0.38 -17.94 1.20
C ASP A 54 0.86 -17.12 1.58
N ALA A 55 1.95 -17.24 0.84
CA ALA A 55 3.14 -16.41 1.02
C ALA A 55 2.87 -14.90 0.80
N ALA A 56 1.90 -14.56 -0.06
CA ALA A 56 1.54 -13.16 -0.34
C ALA A 56 0.73 -12.49 0.79
N LYS A 57 0.17 -13.22 1.74
CA LYS A 57 -0.59 -12.64 2.87
C LYS A 57 0.25 -11.74 3.77
N TYR A 58 1.54 -12.04 3.91
CA TYR A 58 2.51 -11.24 4.68
C TYR A 58 2.90 -9.92 4.00
N ASP A 59 2.48 -9.71 2.76
CA ASP A 59 2.70 -8.48 2.01
C ASP A 59 1.46 -7.59 2.09
N VAL A 60 1.42 -6.70 3.08
CA VAL A 60 0.21 -5.94 3.43
C VAL A 60 0.08 -4.68 2.58
N ALA A 61 -0.26 -4.81 1.32
CA ALA A 61 -0.69 -3.67 0.51
C ALA A 61 -2.22 -3.60 0.31
N CYS A 62 -2.99 -4.52 0.91
CA CYS A 62 -4.44 -4.64 0.74
C CYS A 62 -5.09 -5.42 1.88
N THR A 63 -6.30 -5.04 2.27
CA THR A 63 -7.16 -5.85 3.14
C THR A 63 -7.78 -6.98 2.32
N SER A 64 -7.41 -8.24 2.60
CA SER A 64 -8.05 -9.41 2.00
C SER A 64 -9.38 -9.72 2.68
N SER A 65 -10.42 -10.07 1.90
CA SER A 65 -11.62 -10.71 2.45
C SER A 65 -11.31 -12.19 2.68
N GLY A 66 -11.15 -12.61 3.92
CA GLY A 66 -10.78 -13.98 4.30
C GLY A 66 -11.94 -14.98 4.31
N VAL A 67 -12.87 -14.96 3.34
CA VAL A 67 -13.98 -15.90 3.29
C VAL A 67 -13.66 -17.10 2.40
N ASP A 68 -13.61 -18.30 2.97
CA ASP A 68 -13.56 -19.57 2.24
C ASP A 68 -14.81 -20.41 2.57
N ARG A 69 -15.66 -20.65 1.56
CA ARG A 69 -16.82 -21.52 1.66
C ARG A 69 -16.86 -22.47 0.49
N LYS A 70 -16.84 -23.79 0.76
CA LYS A 70 -17.12 -24.79 -0.29
C LYS A 70 -18.58 -24.73 -0.71
N GLY A 71 -18.81 -24.91 -2.00
CA GLY A 71 -20.16 -25.13 -2.53
C GLY A 71 -20.81 -26.33 -1.82
N LYS A 72 -22.07 -26.17 -1.40
CA LYS A 72 -22.91 -27.24 -0.87
C LYS A 72 -23.88 -27.66 -1.97
N GLU A 73 -24.21 -28.95 -2.00
CA GLU A 73 -25.22 -29.50 -2.91
C GLU A 73 -26.54 -28.75 -2.77
N GLY A 74 -27.10 -28.26 -3.87
CA GLY A 74 -28.28 -27.40 -3.88
C GLY A 74 -28.06 -25.91 -3.63
N MET A 75 -26.79 -25.44 -3.46
CA MET A 75 -26.47 -24.02 -3.35
C MET A 75 -25.53 -23.56 -4.47
N LEU A 76 -25.78 -22.38 -5.03
CA LEU A 76 -24.96 -21.77 -6.05
C LEU A 76 -23.75 -21.02 -5.44
N GLY A 77 -22.54 -21.36 -5.89
CA GLY A 77 -21.31 -20.65 -5.58
C GLY A 77 -20.46 -21.27 -4.47
N ASN A 78 -19.16 -21.03 -4.58
CA ASN A 78 -18.18 -21.26 -3.52
C ASN A 78 -17.36 -19.98 -3.34
N ALA A 79 -16.93 -19.70 -2.14
CA ALA A 79 -15.95 -18.65 -1.85
C ALA A 79 -14.65 -19.33 -1.44
N ARG A 80 -13.57 -19.13 -2.21
CA ARG A 80 -12.23 -19.58 -1.84
C ARG A 80 -11.34 -18.40 -1.48
N SER A 81 -10.61 -18.52 -0.40
CA SER A 81 -9.54 -17.61 -0.04
C SER A 81 -8.35 -17.84 -0.99
N CYS A 82 -8.34 -17.17 -2.12
CA CYS A 82 -7.30 -17.34 -3.14
C CYS A 82 -6.61 -16.02 -3.48
N GLY A 83 -6.03 -15.35 -2.46
CA GLY A 83 -5.20 -14.18 -2.69
C GLY A 83 -5.95 -12.97 -3.31
N ILE A 84 -7.29 -12.91 -3.20
CA ILE A 84 -8.04 -11.74 -3.64
C ILE A 84 -7.96 -10.68 -2.56
N CYS A 85 -7.41 -9.53 -2.90
CA CYS A 85 -7.38 -8.36 -2.03
C CYS A 85 -8.27 -7.24 -2.57
N HIS A 86 -8.71 -6.37 -1.66
CA HIS A 86 -9.53 -5.23 -1.99
C HIS A 86 -8.71 -3.94 -1.88
N SER A 87 -8.69 -3.16 -2.96
CA SER A 87 -8.08 -1.83 -3.01
C SER A 87 -9.16 -0.80 -3.29
N PHE A 88 -9.08 0.36 -2.67
CA PHE A 88 -10.02 1.44 -2.96
C PHE A 88 -9.49 2.34 -4.06
N ALA A 89 -10.31 2.56 -5.09
CA ALA A 89 -10.05 3.54 -6.13
C ALA A 89 -10.22 4.97 -5.56
N SER A 90 -9.73 5.97 -6.29
CA SER A 90 -9.86 7.37 -5.91
C SER A 90 -11.32 7.87 -5.81
N ASP A 91 -12.24 7.21 -6.49
CA ASP A 91 -13.68 7.46 -6.45
C ASP A 91 -14.42 6.73 -5.32
N GLY A 92 -13.70 5.99 -4.47
CA GLY A 92 -14.23 5.24 -3.33
C GLY A 92 -14.75 3.85 -3.65
N ARG A 93 -14.67 3.38 -4.91
CA ARG A 93 -15.02 2.01 -5.28
C ARG A 93 -13.99 1.02 -4.74
N CYS A 94 -14.46 -0.14 -4.31
CA CYS A 94 -13.61 -1.26 -3.94
C CYS A 94 -13.24 -2.05 -5.20
N ILE A 95 -11.95 -2.21 -5.45
CA ILE A 95 -11.39 -2.98 -6.57
C ILE A 95 -10.86 -4.30 -6.03
N SER A 96 -11.34 -5.42 -6.56
CA SER A 96 -10.85 -6.76 -6.22
C SER A 96 -9.63 -7.10 -7.06
N LEU A 97 -8.51 -7.42 -6.42
CA LEU A 97 -7.26 -7.75 -7.10
C LEU A 97 -6.81 -9.17 -6.79
N LEU A 98 -6.37 -9.90 -7.80
CA LEU A 98 -5.59 -11.12 -7.59
C LEU A 98 -4.22 -10.71 -7.06
N LYS A 99 -3.94 -11.04 -5.79
CA LYS A 99 -2.66 -10.76 -5.13
C LYS A 99 -1.84 -12.03 -5.04
N ILE A 100 -0.74 -12.08 -5.78
CA ILE A 100 0.16 -13.23 -5.82
C ILE A 100 1.61 -12.80 -5.84
N LEU A 101 2.48 -13.72 -5.39
CA LEU A 101 3.91 -13.67 -5.67
C LEU A 101 4.18 -14.39 -7.00
N MET A 102 5.08 -13.84 -7.83
CA MET A 102 5.63 -14.58 -8.95
C MET A 102 6.44 -15.76 -8.44
N THR A 103 7.25 -15.53 -7.40
CA THR A 103 8.01 -16.57 -6.72
C THR A 103 8.20 -16.24 -5.25
N ASN A 104 8.23 -17.25 -4.39
CA ASN A 104 8.70 -17.15 -3.01
C ASN A 104 10.13 -17.69 -2.83
N HIS A 105 10.81 -18.10 -3.88
CA HIS A 105 12.27 -18.24 -3.88
C HIS A 105 12.88 -16.85 -3.77
N CYS A 106 13.80 -16.66 -2.83
CA CYS A 106 14.49 -15.39 -2.64
C CYS A 106 15.95 -15.64 -2.29
N ILE A 107 16.85 -14.89 -2.92
CA ILE A 107 18.28 -14.90 -2.59
C ILE A 107 18.63 -14.01 -1.41
N TYR A 108 17.67 -13.17 -0.95
CA TYR A 108 17.85 -12.27 0.18
C TYR A 108 17.51 -12.96 1.49
N ASP A 109 18.20 -12.55 2.55
CA ASP A 109 17.97 -13.02 3.91
C ASP A 109 17.42 -11.93 4.83
N CYS A 110 16.35 -11.25 4.39
CA CYS A 110 15.66 -10.25 5.22
C CYS A 110 15.06 -10.95 6.45
N LYS A 111 15.53 -10.60 7.64
CA LYS A 111 15.23 -11.28 8.90
C LYS A 111 13.73 -11.37 9.20
N TYR A 112 12.96 -10.35 8.84
CA TYR A 112 11.51 -10.30 9.05
C TYR A 112 10.69 -11.12 8.03
N CYS A 113 11.31 -11.63 6.96
CA CYS A 113 10.58 -12.22 5.85
C CYS A 113 10.44 -13.73 5.98
N VAL A 114 9.22 -14.25 5.83
CA VAL A 114 8.97 -15.70 5.81
C VAL A 114 9.66 -16.39 4.63
N ASN A 115 9.86 -15.66 3.53
CA ASN A 115 10.45 -16.18 2.29
C ASN A 115 11.97 -15.96 2.20
N ARG A 116 12.65 -15.59 3.29
CA ARG A 116 14.11 -15.43 3.28
C ARG A 116 14.81 -16.73 2.90
N VAL A 117 16.03 -16.63 2.35
CA VAL A 117 16.76 -17.79 1.83
C VAL A 117 17.00 -18.86 2.89
N SER A 118 17.25 -18.47 4.14
CA SER A 118 17.56 -19.38 5.25
C SER A 118 16.36 -20.13 5.82
N ASN A 119 15.11 -19.78 5.42
CA ASN A 119 13.92 -20.48 5.89
C ASN A 119 13.63 -21.71 5.03
N ASP A 120 13.36 -22.84 5.69
CA ASP A 120 12.87 -24.06 5.06
C ASP A 120 11.34 -24.00 4.89
N VAL A 121 10.88 -23.39 3.82
CA VAL A 121 9.47 -23.27 3.45
C VAL A 121 9.21 -23.85 2.08
N LYS A 122 7.99 -24.32 1.83
CA LYS A 122 7.59 -24.78 0.50
C LYS A 122 7.76 -23.67 -0.52
N ARG A 123 8.55 -23.92 -1.55
CA ARG A 123 8.87 -22.94 -2.60
C ARG A 123 8.13 -23.26 -3.89
N ALA A 124 7.72 -22.22 -4.59
CA ALA A 124 7.13 -22.30 -5.93
C ALA A 124 7.50 -21.08 -6.77
N THR A 125 7.40 -21.22 -8.08
CA THR A 125 7.59 -20.13 -9.04
C THR A 125 6.58 -20.30 -10.16
N PHE A 126 5.85 -19.24 -10.48
CA PHE A 126 5.05 -19.13 -11.68
C PHE A 126 5.90 -18.69 -12.86
N THR A 127 5.58 -19.20 -14.03
CA THR A 127 6.04 -18.58 -15.28
C THR A 127 5.20 -17.35 -15.60
N PRO A 128 5.69 -16.42 -16.45
CA PRO A 128 4.90 -15.31 -16.93
C PRO A 128 3.56 -15.71 -17.55
N GLU A 129 3.54 -16.81 -18.32
CA GLU A 129 2.35 -17.36 -18.96
C GLU A 129 1.33 -17.86 -17.94
N GLU A 130 1.77 -18.62 -16.91
CA GLU A 130 0.90 -19.12 -15.84
C GLU A 130 0.22 -17.96 -15.09
N ILE A 131 0.94 -16.86 -14.80
CA ILE A 131 0.34 -15.67 -14.16
C ILE A 131 -0.69 -15.03 -15.08
N CYS A 132 -0.39 -14.94 -16.37
CA CYS A 132 -1.31 -14.38 -17.35
C CYS A 132 -2.59 -15.21 -17.43
N GLU A 133 -2.48 -16.52 -17.56
CA GLU A 133 -3.63 -17.43 -17.62
C GLU A 133 -4.49 -17.33 -16.37
N LEU A 134 -3.89 -17.39 -15.17
CA LEU A 134 -4.59 -17.20 -13.91
C LEU A 134 -5.34 -15.86 -13.86
N THR A 135 -4.66 -14.77 -14.21
CA THR A 135 -5.24 -13.43 -14.19
C THR A 135 -6.45 -13.33 -15.11
N ILE A 136 -6.33 -13.84 -16.33
CA ILE A 136 -7.39 -13.78 -17.35
C ILE A 136 -8.58 -14.67 -16.96
N GLU A 137 -8.33 -15.89 -16.46
CA GLU A 137 -9.39 -16.79 -16.03
C GLU A 137 -10.17 -16.25 -14.82
N PHE A 138 -9.50 -15.65 -13.83
CA PHE A 138 -10.17 -15.00 -12.72
C PHE A 138 -10.94 -13.74 -13.14
N TYR A 139 -10.39 -12.97 -14.08
CA TYR A 139 -11.06 -11.80 -14.62
C TYR A 139 -12.32 -12.15 -15.42
N LYS A 140 -12.26 -13.14 -16.32
CA LYS A 140 -13.41 -13.61 -17.10
C LYS A 140 -14.56 -14.10 -16.23
N ARG A 141 -14.25 -14.66 -15.05
CA ARG A 141 -15.23 -15.12 -14.06
C ARG A 141 -15.72 -14.03 -13.12
N ASN A 142 -15.34 -12.77 -13.34
CA ASN A 142 -15.66 -11.62 -12.49
C ASN A 142 -15.23 -11.77 -11.02
N TYR A 143 -14.17 -12.55 -10.74
CA TYR A 143 -13.61 -12.66 -9.39
C TYR A 143 -12.71 -11.49 -9.04
N ILE A 144 -12.08 -10.89 -10.04
CA ILE A 144 -11.13 -9.80 -9.90
C ILE A 144 -11.35 -8.72 -10.96
N GLU A 145 -10.93 -7.52 -10.66
CA GLU A 145 -10.85 -6.38 -11.58
C GLU A 145 -9.40 -6.10 -12.01
N GLY A 146 -8.41 -6.73 -11.36
CA GLY A 146 -7.01 -6.52 -11.66
C GLY A 146 -6.06 -7.47 -10.97
N LEU A 147 -4.76 -7.22 -11.18
CA LEU A 147 -3.64 -7.99 -10.65
C LEU A 147 -2.80 -7.11 -9.70
N PHE A 148 -2.41 -7.64 -8.56
CA PHE A 148 -1.31 -7.15 -7.74
C PHE A 148 -0.18 -8.19 -7.73
N LEU A 149 0.91 -7.86 -8.42
CA LEU A 149 2.05 -8.74 -8.60
C LEU A 149 3.24 -8.26 -7.78
N SER A 150 3.75 -9.15 -6.93
CA SER A 150 5.00 -9.01 -6.20
C SER A 150 5.90 -10.24 -6.41
N SER A 151 7.11 -10.26 -5.86
CA SER A 151 8.03 -11.39 -6.02
C SER A 151 9.08 -11.42 -4.92
N GLY A 152 9.53 -12.62 -4.55
CA GLY A 152 10.87 -12.81 -4.03
C GLY A 152 11.91 -12.50 -5.12
N VAL A 153 13.18 -12.38 -4.75
CA VAL A 153 14.27 -12.12 -5.70
C VAL A 153 14.94 -13.45 -6.05
N ILE A 154 14.62 -13.97 -7.24
CA ILE A 154 15.23 -15.19 -7.77
C ILE A 154 16.44 -14.80 -8.63
N ARG A 155 17.56 -15.49 -8.46
CA ARG A 155 18.82 -15.29 -9.19
C ARG A 155 19.46 -13.91 -8.96
N ASP A 156 18.83 -12.83 -9.42
CA ASP A 156 19.25 -11.44 -9.25
C ASP A 156 18.07 -10.47 -9.47
N PRO A 157 18.19 -9.19 -9.04
CA PRO A 157 17.12 -8.19 -9.20
C PRO A 157 16.76 -7.92 -10.66
N ALA A 158 17.73 -7.91 -11.58
CA ALA A 158 17.50 -7.62 -12.99
C ALA A 158 16.67 -8.74 -13.64
N TYR A 159 17.07 -10.01 -13.46
CA TYR A 159 16.33 -11.15 -13.97
C TYR A 159 14.90 -11.21 -13.43
N THR A 160 14.74 -11.00 -12.11
CA THR A 160 13.42 -11.05 -11.50
C THR A 160 12.51 -9.95 -12.05
N MET A 161 13.04 -8.74 -12.19
CA MET A 161 12.26 -7.61 -12.74
C MET A 161 11.96 -7.80 -14.22
N GLU A 162 12.85 -8.43 -14.99
CA GLU A 162 12.62 -8.81 -16.39
C GLU A 162 11.43 -9.78 -16.52
N GLN A 163 11.37 -10.83 -15.68
CA GLN A 163 10.24 -11.77 -15.69
C GLN A 163 8.91 -11.08 -15.34
N ILE A 164 8.93 -10.13 -14.39
CA ILE A 164 7.78 -9.29 -14.10
C ILE A 164 7.38 -8.47 -15.34
N CYS A 165 8.33 -7.80 -16.00
CA CYS A 165 8.06 -7.01 -17.21
C CYS A 165 7.49 -7.85 -18.35
N ILE A 166 8.01 -9.07 -18.56
CA ILE A 166 7.49 -10.02 -19.54
C ILE A 166 6.02 -10.34 -19.23
N THR A 167 5.71 -10.65 -17.97
CA THR A 167 4.33 -10.91 -17.52
C THR A 167 3.41 -9.73 -17.86
N LEU A 168 3.82 -8.49 -17.49
CA LEU A 168 3.03 -7.30 -17.76
C LEU A 168 2.84 -7.06 -19.27
N GLN A 169 3.89 -7.29 -20.05
CA GLN A 169 3.85 -7.13 -21.50
C GLN A 169 2.91 -8.15 -22.14
N LEU A 170 2.97 -9.42 -21.77
CA LEU A 170 2.06 -10.46 -22.25
C LEU A 170 0.60 -10.11 -21.92
N LEU A 171 0.32 -9.68 -20.68
CA LEU A 171 -1.02 -9.25 -20.29
C LEU A 171 -1.53 -8.11 -21.18
N ARG A 172 -0.72 -7.08 -21.44
CA ARG A 172 -1.13 -5.90 -22.20
C ARG A 172 -1.20 -6.15 -23.72
N THR A 173 -0.31 -6.98 -24.26
CA THR A 173 -0.23 -7.20 -25.74
C THR A 173 -0.98 -8.45 -26.18
N LYS A 174 -0.53 -9.64 -25.73
CA LYS A 174 -1.08 -10.94 -26.14
C LYS A 174 -2.53 -11.12 -25.64
N TYR A 175 -2.76 -10.89 -24.34
CA TYR A 175 -4.06 -11.09 -23.73
C TYR A 175 -4.95 -9.85 -23.79
N ARG A 176 -4.45 -8.70 -24.25
CA ARG A 176 -5.17 -7.41 -24.34
C ARG A 176 -5.90 -7.03 -23.05
N PHE A 177 -5.29 -7.38 -21.90
CA PHE A 177 -5.87 -7.13 -20.60
C PHE A 177 -5.84 -5.64 -20.28
N ASN A 178 -7.01 -5.01 -20.11
CA ASN A 178 -7.16 -3.60 -19.77
C ASN A 178 -7.52 -3.38 -18.30
N GLY A 179 -7.56 -4.45 -17.47
CA GLY A 179 -7.78 -4.35 -16.03
C GLY A 179 -6.64 -3.65 -15.30
N TYR A 180 -6.89 -3.34 -14.04
CA TYR A 180 -5.91 -2.67 -13.18
C TYR A 180 -4.72 -3.57 -12.86
N ILE A 181 -3.51 -3.02 -12.98
CA ILE A 181 -2.27 -3.72 -12.60
C ILE A 181 -1.49 -2.88 -11.60
N HIS A 182 -1.24 -3.45 -10.44
CA HIS A 182 -0.33 -2.94 -9.43
C HIS A 182 0.90 -3.85 -9.36
N VAL A 183 2.08 -3.29 -9.55
CA VAL A 183 3.33 -4.05 -9.47
C VAL A 183 4.21 -3.54 -8.33
N LYS A 184 4.81 -4.48 -7.60
CA LYS A 184 5.87 -4.20 -6.64
C LYS A 184 7.21 -4.40 -7.33
N THR A 185 7.98 -3.34 -7.45
CA THR A 185 9.29 -3.39 -8.12
C THR A 185 10.35 -3.99 -7.21
N ILE A 186 11.38 -4.54 -7.82
CA ILE A 186 12.51 -5.17 -7.13
C ILE A 186 13.58 -4.11 -6.84
N PRO A 187 13.98 -3.91 -5.57
CA PRO A 187 15.08 -3.00 -5.23
C PRO A 187 16.37 -3.43 -5.93
N GLY A 188 17.07 -2.48 -6.54
CA GLY A 188 18.30 -2.75 -7.31
C GLY A 188 18.07 -3.20 -8.74
N ALA A 189 16.83 -3.24 -9.23
CA ALA A 189 16.56 -3.52 -10.65
C ALA A 189 17.05 -2.37 -11.56
N PRO A 190 17.45 -2.68 -12.82
CA PRO A 190 17.83 -1.68 -13.80
C PRO A 190 16.73 -0.68 -14.11
N ASP A 191 17.11 0.57 -14.36
CA ASP A 191 16.18 1.69 -14.61
C ASP A 191 15.28 1.46 -15.82
N GLU A 192 15.80 0.82 -16.86
CA GLU A 192 15.03 0.50 -18.07
C GLU A 192 13.87 -0.44 -17.77
N LEU A 193 14.08 -1.44 -16.90
CA LEU A 193 13.03 -2.37 -16.49
C LEU A 193 12.01 -1.69 -15.57
N LEU A 194 12.47 -0.79 -14.69
CA LEU A 194 11.58 0.02 -13.85
C LEU A 194 10.69 0.91 -14.72
N ALA A 195 11.28 1.55 -15.75
CA ALA A 195 10.55 2.36 -16.70
C ALA A 195 9.55 1.55 -17.54
N ALA A 196 9.94 0.37 -18.03
CA ALA A 196 9.05 -0.53 -18.76
C ALA A 196 7.85 -0.94 -17.89
N ALA A 197 8.09 -1.34 -16.65
CA ALA A 197 7.01 -1.67 -15.71
C ALA A 197 6.06 -0.48 -15.48
N GLY A 198 6.58 0.76 -15.39
CA GLY A 198 5.76 1.95 -15.19
C GLY A 198 4.79 2.25 -16.34
N PHE A 199 5.18 1.96 -17.58
CA PHE A 199 4.28 2.10 -18.74
C PHE A 199 3.26 0.96 -18.85
N LEU A 200 3.55 -0.21 -18.29
CA LEU A 200 2.67 -1.38 -18.36
C LEU A 200 1.72 -1.48 -17.16
N ALA A 201 2.13 -1.02 -15.99
CA ALA A 201 1.33 -1.01 -14.78
C ALA A 201 0.51 0.28 -14.60
N ASP A 202 -0.54 0.21 -13.78
CA ASP A 202 -1.31 1.39 -13.36
C ASP A 202 -0.73 1.99 -12.10
N ARG A 203 -0.18 1.18 -11.20
CA ARG A 203 0.52 1.61 -9.98
C ARG A 203 1.83 0.87 -9.79
N ILE A 204 2.83 1.59 -9.28
CA ILE A 204 4.09 1.03 -8.84
C ILE A 204 4.22 1.17 -7.33
N SER A 205 4.77 0.13 -6.68
CA SER A 205 5.25 0.20 -5.29
C SER A 205 6.73 -0.09 -5.22
N VAL A 206 7.46 0.77 -4.51
CA VAL A 206 8.83 0.51 -4.07
C VAL A 206 8.80 0.50 -2.55
N ASN A 207 9.02 -0.65 -1.94
CA ASN A 207 8.89 -0.78 -0.49
C ASN A 207 10.10 -0.22 0.24
N LEU A 208 9.85 0.68 1.18
CA LEU A 208 10.86 1.18 2.10
C LEU A 208 11.23 0.13 3.16
N GLU A 209 10.26 -0.65 3.58
CA GLU A 209 10.29 -1.68 4.62
C GLU A 209 10.50 -1.12 6.03
N LEU A 210 11.56 -0.39 6.29
CA LEU A 210 11.91 0.17 7.59
C LEU A 210 12.21 1.67 7.49
N PRO A 211 11.89 2.47 8.52
CA PRO A 211 11.96 3.93 8.44
C PRO A 211 13.38 4.49 8.53
N THR A 212 14.36 3.71 9.05
CA THR A 212 15.73 4.15 9.25
C THR A 212 16.74 3.30 8.48
N ALA A 213 17.88 3.91 8.10
CA ALA A 213 18.96 3.18 7.41
C ALA A 213 19.60 2.12 8.30
N GLU A 214 19.64 2.38 9.61
CA GLU A 214 20.21 1.48 10.60
C GLU A 214 19.36 0.21 10.71
N SER A 215 18.05 0.33 10.91
CA SER A 215 17.14 -0.80 10.97
C SER A 215 17.11 -1.58 9.67
N LEU A 216 17.14 -0.87 8.52
CA LEU A 216 17.20 -1.52 7.22
C LEU A 216 18.48 -2.36 7.08
N LYS A 217 19.64 -1.82 7.46
CA LYS A 217 20.91 -2.56 7.45
C LYS A 217 20.90 -3.76 8.40
N LYS A 218 20.29 -3.61 9.59
CA LYS A 218 20.19 -4.67 10.61
C LYS A 218 19.26 -5.81 10.18
N LEU A 219 18.10 -5.50 9.60
CA LEU A 219 17.03 -6.45 9.33
C LEU A 219 16.92 -6.88 7.85
N ALA A 220 17.47 -6.10 6.92
CA ALA A 220 17.46 -6.39 5.48
C ALA A 220 18.82 -6.05 4.85
N PRO A 221 19.90 -6.77 5.19
CA PRO A 221 21.28 -6.42 4.83
C PRO A 221 21.53 -6.31 3.31
N ASN A 222 20.73 -6.97 2.50
CA ASN A 222 20.80 -6.91 1.03
C ASN A 222 20.11 -5.69 0.42
N LYS A 223 19.48 -4.84 1.23
CA LYS A 223 18.80 -3.61 0.79
C LYS A 223 19.50 -2.38 1.35
N SER A 224 19.44 -1.27 0.62
CA SER A 224 19.93 0.03 1.09
C SER A 224 18.91 1.12 0.79
N PHE A 225 18.95 2.23 1.55
CA PHE A 225 18.11 3.38 1.24
C PHE A 225 18.33 3.89 -0.19
N GLN A 226 19.56 3.85 -0.68
CA GLN A 226 19.88 4.30 -2.03
C GLN A 226 19.17 3.44 -3.09
N THR A 227 19.18 2.10 -2.94
CA THR A 227 18.52 1.18 -3.88
C THR A 227 17.00 1.26 -3.83
N ILE A 228 16.42 1.93 -2.83
CA ILE A 228 14.98 2.15 -2.66
C ILE A 228 14.58 3.56 -3.05
N MET A 229 15.26 4.58 -2.52
CA MET A 229 14.87 5.99 -2.69
C MET A 229 15.18 6.52 -4.09
N THR A 230 16.29 6.07 -4.70
CA THR A 230 16.63 6.47 -6.08
C THR A 230 15.56 6.06 -7.10
N PRO A 231 15.09 4.79 -7.12
CA PRO A 231 13.94 4.40 -7.94
C PRO A 231 12.66 5.21 -7.65
N MET A 232 12.35 5.48 -6.39
CA MET A 232 11.18 6.30 -6.03
C MET A 232 11.26 7.72 -6.65
N GLY A 233 12.44 8.35 -6.60
CA GLY A 233 12.69 9.65 -7.22
C GLY A 233 12.48 9.61 -8.72
N LYS A 234 13.04 8.61 -9.41
CA LYS A 234 12.88 8.42 -10.86
C LYS A 234 11.42 8.18 -11.26
N VAL A 235 10.69 7.38 -10.50
CA VAL A 235 9.26 7.14 -10.71
C VAL A 235 8.47 8.45 -10.56
N ARG A 236 8.75 9.26 -9.52
CA ARG A 236 8.14 10.59 -9.33
C ARG A 236 8.37 11.48 -10.54
N ASP A 237 9.62 11.61 -10.99
CA ASP A 237 9.98 12.51 -12.08
C ASP A 237 9.33 12.07 -13.40
N THR A 238 9.35 10.77 -13.69
CA THR A 238 8.70 10.22 -14.89
C THR A 238 7.17 10.37 -14.87
N ILE A 239 6.54 10.23 -13.70
CA ILE A 239 5.10 10.51 -13.54
C ILE A 239 4.82 11.99 -13.86
N ALA A 240 5.61 12.92 -13.34
CA ALA A 240 5.44 14.35 -13.54
C ALA A 240 5.64 14.73 -15.04
N GLU A 241 6.68 14.25 -15.67
CA GLU A 241 6.96 14.46 -17.10
C GLU A 241 5.82 13.93 -17.99
N THR A 242 5.37 12.71 -17.71
CA THR A 242 4.29 12.09 -18.48
C THR A 242 2.97 12.84 -18.35
N ARG A 243 2.63 13.32 -17.15
CA ARG A 243 1.43 14.15 -16.91
C ARG A 243 1.46 15.43 -17.74
N THR A 244 2.61 16.09 -17.77
CA THR A 244 2.79 17.30 -18.57
C THR A 244 2.62 17.03 -20.06
N LEU A 245 3.22 15.95 -20.58
CA LEU A 245 3.17 15.59 -22.00
C LEU A 245 1.76 15.24 -22.50
N ILE A 246 0.94 14.56 -21.68
CA ILE A 246 -0.43 14.19 -22.07
C ILE A 246 -1.46 15.29 -21.78
N GLY A 247 -1.02 16.49 -21.35
CA GLY A 247 -1.88 17.63 -21.06
C GLY A 247 -2.88 17.38 -19.90
N LYS A 248 -2.63 16.37 -19.08
CA LYS A 248 -3.39 16.15 -17.84
C LYS A 248 -2.84 17.10 -16.79
N ASP A 249 -3.42 18.29 -16.71
CA ASP A 249 -3.20 19.22 -15.62
C ASP A 249 -3.43 18.49 -14.27
N ALA A 250 -2.60 18.82 -13.30
CA ALA A 250 -2.73 18.36 -11.91
C ALA A 250 -4.15 18.54 -11.30
N ARG A 251 -4.98 19.35 -11.93
CA ARG A 251 -6.40 19.53 -11.59
C ARG A 251 -7.28 18.29 -11.79
N MET A 252 -6.90 17.35 -12.66
CA MET A 252 -7.73 16.16 -12.93
C MET A 252 -7.53 15.05 -11.90
N GLU A 253 -6.45 15.05 -11.16
CA GLU A 253 -6.25 14.14 -10.04
C GLU A 253 -6.74 14.74 -8.71
N ARG A 254 -7.97 15.19 -8.69
CA ARG A 254 -8.63 15.59 -7.46
C ARG A 254 -8.93 14.36 -6.60
N SER A 255 -7.91 13.77 -5.99
CA SER A 255 -8.13 13.12 -4.71
C SER A 255 -8.39 14.25 -3.71
N LEU A 256 -9.68 14.62 -3.65
CA LEU A 256 -10.22 15.73 -2.89
C LEU A 256 -9.58 15.74 -1.50
N GLY A 257 -8.64 16.67 -1.29
CA GLY A 257 -8.11 16.99 0.01
C GLY A 257 -6.75 16.43 0.41
N ASN A 258 -6.10 15.58 -0.37
CA ASN A 258 -4.73 15.18 -0.01
C ASN A 258 -3.76 16.34 -0.28
N ARG A 259 -3.26 16.98 0.81
CA ARG A 259 -2.41 18.18 0.75
C ARG A 259 -1.07 17.99 0.02
N TYR A 260 -0.57 16.76 -0.05
CA TYR A 260 0.72 16.45 -0.65
C TYR A 260 0.64 16.23 -2.16
N LEU A 261 -0.55 16.18 -2.74
CA LEU A 261 -0.70 16.00 -4.18
C LEU A 261 -0.81 17.34 -4.91
N PRO A 262 -0.23 17.45 -6.12
CA PRO A 262 -0.40 18.62 -6.96
C PRO A 262 -1.89 18.91 -7.18
N GLY A 263 -2.31 20.16 -7.00
CA GLY A 263 -3.72 20.57 -7.11
C GLY A 263 -4.60 20.35 -5.87
N SER A 264 -4.02 19.96 -4.74
CA SER A 264 -4.69 19.95 -3.44
C SER A 264 -5.20 21.35 -3.04
N ILE A 265 -6.29 21.41 -2.27
CA ILE A 265 -6.77 22.68 -1.67
C ILE A 265 -5.72 23.33 -0.76
N PHE A 266 -4.78 22.55 -0.24
CA PHE A 266 -3.66 23.01 0.57
C PHE A 266 -2.41 23.34 -0.25
N GLY A 267 -2.41 23.06 -1.57
CA GLY A 267 -1.22 23.05 -2.42
C GLY A 267 -0.67 24.42 -2.85
N LYS A 268 -1.25 25.54 -2.40
CA LYS A 268 -0.72 26.87 -2.77
C LYS A 268 0.65 27.18 -2.17
N GLU A 269 1.02 26.56 -1.04
CA GLU A 269 2.33 26.74 -0.40
C GLU A 269 3.41 25.80 -0.94
N GLN A 270 3.07 24.59 -1.36
CA GLN A 270 4.06 23.59 -1.79
C GLN A 270 4.62 23.81 -3.21
N LEU A 271 3.91 24.49 -4.10
CA LEU A 271 4.43 24.85 -5.42
C LEU A 271 5.67 25.78 -5.36
N ARG A 272 5.91 26.45 -4.21
CA ARG A 272 7.11 27.26 -3.97
C ARG A 272 8.32 26.46 -3.48
N LEU A 273 8.10 25.26 -2.92
CA LEU A 273 9.19 24.42 -2.35
C LEU A 273 9.75 23.39 -3.35
N THR A 274 9.01 23.05 -4.39
CA THR A 274 9.44 22.14 -5.44
C THR A 274 9.99 22.85 -6.67
N GLY A 275 10.81 23.86 -6.48
CA GLY A 275 11.70 24.41 -7.51
C GLY A 275 12.81 23.42 -7.89
N ALA A 276 12.47 22.15 -8.00
CA ALA A 276 13.37 21.12 -8.51
C ALA A 276 13.50 21.31 -10.02
N GLN A 277 14.61 21.92 -10.41
CA GLN A 277 15.08 21.90 -11.78
C GLN A 277 15.14 20.44 -12.25
N SER A 278 14.37 20.12 -13.29
CA SER A 278 14.40 18.83 -13.96
C SER A 278 15.74 18.66 -14.68
N ASN A 279 16.73 18.10 -13.98
CA ASN A 279 17.97 17.69 -14.60
C ASN A 279 17.86 16.23 -15.08
N GLY A 280 17.62 16.05 -16.36
CA GLY A 280 18.16 14.90 -17.08
C GLY A 280 17.27 13.69 -17.35
N GLY A 281 15.92 13.72 -17.16
CA GLY A 281 15.03 12.56 -17.41
C GLY A 281 14.72 12.22 -18.88
N GLY A 282 15.00 13.12 -19.82
CA GLY A 282 14.58 12.99 -21.21
C GLY A 282 15.13 11.78 -22.00
N SER A 283 16.18 11.12 -21.50
CA SER A 283 16.80 9.96 -22.16
C SER A 283 16.09 8.62 -21.86
N LEU A 284 15.61 8.42 -20.64
CA LEU A 284 14.91 7.20 -20.21
C LEU A 284 13.52 7.10 -20.83
N TRP A 285 12.81 8.22 -20.90
CA TRP A 285 11.50 8.34 -21.53
C TRP A 285 11.51 7.91 -23.00
N LYS A 286 12.45 8.39 -23.81
CA LYS A 286 12.55 8.04 -25.24
C LYS A 286 12.82 6.55 -25.46
N LYS A 287 13.60 5.91 -24.57
CA LYS A 287 13.87 4.47 -24.63
C LYS A 287 12.69 3.62 -24.14
N ALA A 288 11.98 4.07 -23.10
CA ALA A 288 10.88 3.33 -22.50
C ALA A 288 9.56 3.50 -23.25
N ALA A 289 9.36 4.58 -23.96
CA ALA A 289 8.19 4.78 -24.84
C ALA A 289 8.09 3.73 -25.95
N SER A 290 9.20 3.07 -26.32
CA SER A 290 9.20 1.95 -27.26
C SER A 290 8.53 0.67 -26.72
N PHE A 291 8.32 0.57 -25.40
CA PHE A 291 7.64 -0.56 -24.73
C PHE A 291 6.15 -0.26 -24.48
N ALA A 292 5.70 0.98 -24.67
CA ALA A 292 4.30 1.29 -24.50
C ALA A 292 3.48 0.60 -25.60
N PRO A 293 2.48 -0.23 -25.27
CA PRO A 293 1.63 -0.83 -26.29
C PRO A 293 0.91 0.28 -27.05
N ALA A 294 1.09 0.33 -28.37
CA ALA A 294 0.35 1.24 -29.23
C ALA A 294 -1.14 0.84 -29.18
N THR A 295 -1.98 1.72 -28.67
CA THR A 295 -3.44 1.54 -28.77
C THR A 295 -3.85 1.87 -30.20
N GLN A 296 -4.53 0.95 -30.88
CA GLN A 296 -4.82 1.01 -32.33
C GLN A 296 -5.67 2.21 -32.77
N ASP A 297 -6.34 2.93 -31.86
CA ASP A 297 -7.31 3.96 -32.25
C ASP A 297 -6.94 5.41 -31.96
N THR A 298 -5.96 5.67 -31.13
CA THR A 298 -5.44 7.04 -30.94
C THR A 298 -4.00 6.96 -30.49
N TRP A 299 -3.09 7.58 -31.22
CA TRP A 299 -1.64 7.71 -30.93
C TRP A 299 -1.32 8.46 -29.64
N LYS A 300 -2.05 8.22 -28.57
CA LYS A 300 -1.74 8.78 -27.25
C LYS A 300 -0.95 7.74 -26.46
N PRO A 301 0.29 8.04 -26.11
CA PRO A 301 1.08 7.13 -25.29
C PRO A 301 0.36 6.87 -23.97
N ARG A 302 0.43 5.64 -23.47
CA ARG A 302 -0.10 5.29 -22.16
C ARG A 302 0.65 6.11 -21.09
N ALA A 303 -0.09 6.69 -20.15
CA ALA A 303 0.53 7.40 -19.04
C ALA A 303 1.36 6.45 -18.18
N PHE A 304 2.51 6.90 -17.73
CA PHE A 304 3.37 6.18 -16.81
C PHE A 304 2.70 6.11 -15.44
N ALA A 305 2.50 4.89 -14.89
CA ALA A 305 1.90 4.63 -13.60
C ALA A 305 0.73 5.59 -13.25
N PRO A 306 -0.38 5.61 -14.02
CA PRO A 306 -1.42 6.64 -13.91
C PRO A 306 -2.09 6.69 -12.54
N ALA A 307 -2.07 5.60 -11.77
CA ALA A 307 -2.53 5.56 -10.38
C ALA A 307 -1.44 5.93 -9.35
N GLY A 308 -0.26 6.37 -9.83
CA GLY A 308 0.84 6.85 -9.02
C GLY A 308 1.66 5.76 -8.34
N GLN A 309 2.53 6.17 -7.41
CA GLN A 309 3.35 5.25 -6.63
C GLN A 309 2.92 5.16 -5.17
N SER A 310 3.33 4.07 -4.52
CA SER A 310 3.13 3.82 -3.10
C SER A 310 4.35 3.12 -2.48
N THR A 311 4.39 3.08 -1.16
CA THR A 311 5.42 2.36 -0.40
C THR A 311 4.79 1.67 0.81
N GLN A 312 5.56 0.81 1.47
CA GLN A 312 5.15 0.11 2.68
C GLN A 312 6.27 0.14 3.71
N MET A 313 5.89 0.29 4.98
CA MET A 313 6.77 0.14 6.14
C MET A 313 6.22 -0.94 7.07
N ILE A 314 7.12 -1.71 7.70
CA ILE A 314 6.82 -2.71 8.70
C ILE A 314 6.86 -2.04 10.08
N ILE A 315 5.88 -2.35 10.92
CA ILE A 315 5.68 -1.72 12.23
C ILE A 315 5.92 -2.74 13.33
N GLY A 316 6.85 -2.45 14.23
CA GLY A 316 7.15 -3.30 15.39
C GLY A 316 8.13 -4.45 15.11
N ALA A 317 8.79 -4.47 13.93
CA ALA A 317 9.94 -5.35 13.70
C ALA A 317 11.24 -4.78 14.32
N SER A 318 11.28 -3.52 14.64
CA SER A 318 12.38 -2.75 15.20
C SER A 318 11.84 -1.69 16.16
N ASP A 319 12.73 -1.05 16.93
CA ASP A 319 12.39 -0.20 18.08
C ASP A 319 12.03 1.25 17.71
N GLU A 320 11.85 1.56 16.42
CA GLU A 320 11.51 2.91 16.02
C GLU A 320 10.17 3.38 16.59
N SER A 321 10.19 4.64 17.03
CA SER A 321 9.01 5.32 17.54
C SER A 321 7.98 5.63 16.43
N ASP A 322 6.74 5.85 16.83
CA ASP A 322 5.71 6.34 15.91
C ASP A 322 6.05 7.72 15.34
N TYR A 323 6.77 8.55 16.11
CA TYR A 323 7.26 9.85 15.66
C TYR A 323 8.21 9.71 14.46
N THR A 324 9.18 8.80 14.54
CA THR A 324 10.09 8.50 13.42
C THR A 324 9.32 8.01 12.20
N LEU A 325 8.33 7.14 12.38
CA LEU A 325 7.48 6.61 11.31
C LEU A 325 6.66 7.71 10.64
N VAL A 326 6.01 8.58 11.43
CA VAL A 326 5.15 9.65 10.92
C VAL A 326 5.96 10.76 10.24
N GLN A 327 7.13 11.13 10.81
CA GLN A 327 8.06 12.05 10.16
C GLN A 327 8.58 11.52 8.82
N THR A 328 8.99 10.24 8.79
CA THR A 328 9.42 9.58 7.56
C THR A 328 8.30 9.57 6.52
N THR A 329 7.08 9.25 6.94
CA THR A 329 5.89 9.29 6.08
C THR A 329 5.65 10.68 5.50
N GLN A 330 5.72 11.72 6.32
CA GLN A 330 5.56 13.11 5.87
C GLN A 330 6.63 13.51 4.84
N LYS A 331 7.91 13.18 5.10
CA LYS A 331 9.01 13.42 4.15
C LYS A 331 8.83 12.69 2.84
N LEU A 332 8.32 11.44 2.89
CA LEU A 332 8.01 10.66 1.69
C LEU A 332 6.91 11.31 0.84
N TYR A 333 5.83 11.79 1.46
CA TYR A 333 4.79 12.53 0.75
C TYR A 333 5.30 13.84 0.14
N GLN A 334 6.13 14.58 0.88
CA GLN A 334 6.69 15.85 0.42
C GLN A 334 7.64 15.69 -0.78
N ASN A 335 8.47 14.64 -0.75
CA ASN A 335 9.59 14.51 -1.67
C ASN A 335 9.36 13.55 -2.84
N TYR A 336 8.39 12.60 -2.75
CA TYR A 336 8.26 11.51 -3.73
C TYR A 336 6.89 11.39 -4.39
N ASP A 337 5.97 12.34 -4.20
CA ASP A 337 4.59 12.31 -4.77
C ASP A 337 3.88 10.96 -4.54
N LEU A 338 4.05 10.39 -3.35
CA LEU A 338 3.40 9.13 -3.02
C LEU A 338 1.90 9.31 -2.87
N LYS A 339 1.12 8.37 -3.42
CA LYS A 339 -0.33 8.32 -3.20
C LYS A 339 -0.67 7.80 -1.81
N ARG A 340 0.13 6.85 -1.31
CA ARG A 340 -0.09 6.25 0.01
C ARG A 340 1.20 5.59 0.54
N VAL A 341 1.40 5.72 1.84
CA VAL A 341 2.28 4.88 2.63
C VAL A 341 1.40 3.80 3.30
N PHE A 342 1.78 2.54 3.15
CA PHE A 342 1.16 1.42 3.84
C PHE A 342 1.96 1.07 5.07
N TYR A 343 1.27 0.78 6.16
CA TYR A 343 1.85 0.24 7.37
C TYR A 343 1.46 -1.23 7.50
N SER A 344 2.39 -2.06 7.95
CA SER A 344 2.18 -3.48 8.13
C SER A 344 2.68 -3.87 9.51
N ALA A 345 1.76 -4.23 10.40
CA ALA A 345 2.12 -4.79 11.70
C ALA A 345 2.98 -6.03 11.49
N TYR A 346 4.12 -6.10 12.17
CA TYR A 346 5.03 -7.22 12.09
C TYR A 346 4.40 -8.47 12.72
N ILE A 347 4.36 -9.54 11.96
CA ILE A 347 3.95 -10.85 12.44
C ILE A 347 5.22 -11.64 12.71
N PRO A 348 5.49 -12.06 13.96
CA PRO A 348 6.67 -12.84 14.30
C PRO A 348 6.60 -14.22 13.63
N VAL A 349 7.49 -14.46 12.67
CA VAL A 349 7.56 -15.73 11.90
C VAL A 349 8.95 -16.35 11.94
N ASN A 350 9.95 -15.60 12.40
CA ASN A 350 11.35 -16.04 12.46
C ASN A 350 11.91 -15.77 13.85
N GLU A 351 12.68 -16.72 14.36
CA GLU A 351 13.53 -16.50 15.55
C GLU A 351 14.83 -15.83 15.14
N ASP A 352 15.06 -14.62 15.63
CA ASP A 352 16.30 -13.88 15.43
C ASP A 352 16.48 -12.89 16.58
N SER A 353 17.69 -12.76 17.12
CA SER A 353 17.99 -11.84 18.24
C SER A 353 17.76 -10.37 17.91
N ALA A 354 17.64 -10.02 16.62
CA ALA A 354 17.37 -8.66 16.16
C ALA A 354 15.88 -8.37 15.96
N LEU A 355 15.01 -9.35 16.18
CA LEU A 355 13.56 -9.27 16.02
C LEU A 355 12.84 -9.51 17.35
N PRO A 356 11.60 -9.06 17.50
CA PRO A 356 10.72 -9.47 18.59
C PRO A 356 10.55 -10.99 18.63
N SER A 357 10.38 -11.54 19.83
CA SER A 357 10.15 -12.98 20.02
C SER A 357 8.87 -13.46 19.33
N LEU A 358 8.78 -14.76 19.02
CA LEU A 358 7.59 -15.36 18.40
C LEU A 358 6.32 -15.20 19.25
N ALA A 359 6.47 -15.03 20.58
CA ALA A 359 5.36 -14.80 21.49
C ALA A 359 4.90 -13.33 21.56
N THR A 360 5.59 -12.40 20.86
CA THR A 360 5.24 -10.98 20.89
C THR A 360 3.93 -10.77 20.13
N PRO A 361 2.92 -10.13 20.75
CA PRO A 361 1.64 -9.85 20.06
C PRO A 361 1.84 -8.94 18.85
N VAL A 362 1.10 -9.21 17.78
CA VAL A 362 1.11 -8.38 16.58
C VAL A 362 0.57 -6.98 16.92
N PRO A 363 1.28 -5.88 16.63
CA PRO A 363 0.91 -4.53 17.07
C PRO A 363 -0.20 -3.90 16.21
N LEU A 364 -1.37 -4.55 16.13
CA LEU A 364 -2.49 -4.15 15.27
C LEU A 364 -3.06 -2.77 15.63
N LEU A 365 -3.21 -2.46 16.92
CA LEU A 365 -3.68 -1.14 17.35
C LEU A 365 -2.68 -0.04 16.98
N ARG A 366 -1.37 -0.30 17.10
CA ARG A 366 -0.33 0.65 16.68
C ARG A 366 -0.41 0.91 15.17
N GLU A 367 -0.54 -0.13 14.35
CA GLU A 367 -0.77 -0.01 12.90
C GLU A 367 -2.01 0.84 12.62
N HIS A 368 -3.12 0.55 13.30
CA HIS A 368 -4.36 1.29 13.14
C HIS A 368 -4.20 2.79 13.48
N ARG A 369 -3.48 3.15 14.56
CA ARG A 369 -3.20 4.55 14.92
C ARG A 369 -2.32 5.24 13.88
N LEU A 370 -1.34 4.55 13.32
CA LEU A 370 -0.51 5.09 12.24
C LEU A 370 -1.33 5.36 10.97
N TYR A 371 -2.26 4.49 10.60
CA TYR A 371 -3.20 4.77 9.51
C TYR A 371 -4.12 5.97 9.79
N GLN A 372 -4.56 6.15 11.03
CA GLN A 372 -5.32 7.34 11.42
C GLN A 372 -4.46 8.61 11.34
N ALA A 373 -3.20 8.56 11.80
CA ALA A 373 -2.26 9.66 11.70
C ALA A 373 -1.93 10.00 10.23
N ASP A 374 -1.69 9.01 9.38
CA ASP A 374 -1.53 9.18 7.93
C ASP A 374 -2.72 9.95 7.31
N TRP A 375 -3.93 9.61 7.75
CA TRP A 375 -5.13 10.31 7.31
C TRP A 375 -5.15 11.77 7.76
N LEU A 376 -4.70 12.06 9.00
CA LEU A 376 -4.59 13.42 9.52
C LEU A 376 -3.56 14.25 8.75
N LEU A 377 -2.40 13.66 8.43
CA LEU A 377 -1.38 14.31 7.60
C LEU A 377 -1.93 14.70 6.23
N ARG A 378 -2.58 13.76 5.53
CA ARG A 378 -3.00 13.96 4.14
C ARG A 378 -4.22 14.85 3.97
N PHE A 379 -5.20 14.74 4.84
CA PHE A 379 -6.54 15.32 4.61
C PHE A 379 -6.97 16.38 5.62
N TYR A 380 -6.30 16.49 6.77
CA TYR A 380 -6.68 17.41 7.85
C TYR A 380 -5.66 18.51 8.08
N GLY A 381 -4.58 18.53 7.35
CA GLY A 381 -3.55 19.56 7.46
C GLY A 381 -2.67 19.47 8.70
N PHE A 382 -2.65 18.34 9.41
CA PHE A 382 -1.70 18.12 10.50
C PHE A 382 -0.28 17.93 9.99
N GLN A 383 0.70 18.28 10.83
CA GLN A 383 2.12 17.97 10.66
C GLN A 383 2.52 16.87 11.64
N ALA A 384 3.62 16.16 11.32
CA ALA A 384 4.15 15.11 12.19
C ALA A 384 4.45 15.65 13.60
N ASP A 385 5.08 16.83 13.67
CA ASP A 385 5.50 17.47 14.92
C ASP A 385 4.32 18.01 15.75
N GLU A 386 3.14 18.20 15.15
CA GLU A 386 1.92 18.50 15.90
C GLU A 386 1.34 17.26 16.59
N LEU A 387 1.49 16.10 15.95
CA LEU A 387 0.92 14.85 16.45
C LEU A 387 1.78 14.22 17.54
N LEU A 388 3.10 14.21 17.36
CA LEU A 388 4.08 13.58 18.24
C LEU A 388 5.33 14.45 18.37
N SER A 389 6.14 14.19 19.40
CA SER A 389 7.44 14.85 19.63
C SER A 389 8.46 13.84 20.18
N GLU A 390 9.71 14.26 20.37
CA GLU A 390 10.74 13.42 20.98
C GLU A 390 10.39 13.03 22.43
N GLU A 391 9.75 13.92 23.19
CA GLU A 391 9.32 13.63 24.57
C GLU A 391 8.09 12.71 24.60
N ARG A 392 7.29 12.69 23.52
CA ARG A 392 6.09 11.86 23.38
C ARG A 392 6.09 11.16 22.03
N PRO A 393 6.98 10.16 21.88
CA PRO A 393 7.26 9.60 20.56
C PRO A 393 6.24 8.59 20.06
N ASN A 394 5.31 8.12 20.90
CA ASN A 394 4.35 7.08 20.53
C ASN A 394 2.91 7.50 20.76
N PHE A 395 2.00 7.02 19.91
CA PHE A 395 0.56 7.22 20.07
C PHE A 395 0.00 6.44 21.25
N ASN A 396 -1.04 6.98 21.85
CA ASN A 396 -1.90 6.20 22.73
C ASN A 396 -2.70 5.20 21.88
N VAL A 397 -2.40 3.91 22.03
CA VAL A 397 -3.06 2.85 21.25
C VAL A 397 -4.56 2.74 21.51
N ARG A 398 -5.04 3.18 22.70
CA ARG A 398 -6.45 3.11 23.08
C ARG A 398 -7.30 4.29 22.58
N MET A 399 -6.66 5.36 22.06
CA MET A 399 -7.34 6.58 21.61
C MET A 399 -6.88 6.99 20.22
N ASP A 400 -7.78 7.51 19.38
CA ASP A 400 -7.37 8.02 18.08
C ASP A 400 -6.43 9.24 18.21
N PRO A 401 -5.48 9.41 17.26
CA PRO A 401 -4.48 10.50 17.33
C PRO A 401 -5.08 11.89 17.37
N LYS A 402 -6.24 12.12 16.74
CA LYS A 402 -6.89 13.43 16.74
C LYS A 402 -7.51 13.78 18.09
N CYS A 403 -8.14 12.81 18.75
CA CYS A 403 -8.62 12.95 20.11
C CYS A 403 -7.46 13.20 21.08
N ALA A 404 -6.39 12.42 20.97
CA ALA A 404 -5.20 12.59 21.78
C ALA A 404 -4.54 13.97 21.58
N TRP A 405 -4.54 14.49 20.36
CA TRP A 405 -4.08 15.85 20.08
C TRP A 405 -4.99 16.90 20.73
N ALA A 406 -6.30 16.79 20.54
CA ALA A 406 -7.25 17.79 21.07
C ALA A 406 -7.24 17.86 22.61
N ILE A 407 -7.06 16.72 23.30
CA ILE A 407 -6.92 16.70 24.77
C ILE A 407 -5.68 17.46 25.23
N ARG A 408 -4.57 17.36 24.49
CA ARG A 408 -3.34 18.10 24.80
C ARG A 408 -3.42 19.59 24.49
N HIS A 409 -4.45 20.01 23.78
CA HIS A 409 -4.66 21.40 23.35
C HIS A 409 -6.04 21.90 23.78
N LEU A 410 -6.47 21.56 25.02
CA LEU A 410 -7.76 21.98 25.56
C LEU A 410 -7.90 23.47 25.64
N GLU A 411 -6.80 24.23 25.70
CA GLU A 411 -6.78 25.70 25.64
C GLU A 411 -7.36 26.28 24.35
N GLN A 412 -7.41 25.50 23.28
CA GLN A 412 -8.02 25.90 21.99
C GLN A 412 -9.52 25.60 21.93
N PHE A 413 -10.07 24.93 22.92
CA PHE A 413 -11.46 24.46 22.94
C PHE A 413 -12.27 25.10 24.08
N PRO A 414 -13.60 25.21 23.93
CA PRO A 414 -14.42 24.78 22.80
C PRO A 414 -14.37 25.75 21.61
N ILE A 415 -14.55 25.21 20.40
CA ILE A 415 -14.58 25.96 19.15
C ILE A 415 -16.01 26.25 18.74
N GLU A 416 -16.33 27.54 18.44
CA GLU A 416 -17.64 27.94 17.94
C GLU A 416 -17.80 27.58 16.46
N VAL A 417 -18.72 26.67 16.14
CA VAL A 417 -18.91 26.17 14.77
C VAL A 417 -19.45 27.21 13.79
N GLN A 418 -20.14 28.26 14.29
CA GLN A 418 -20.70 29.32 13.43
C GLN A 418 -19.61 30.18 12.81
N THR A 419 -18.49 30.37 13.48
CA THR A 419 -17.44 31.32 13.10
C THR A 419 -16.12 30.66 12.72
N ALA A 420 -15.83 29.45 13.23
CA ALA A 420 -14.55 28.76 13.04
C ALA A 420 -14.16 28.60 11.57
N SER A 421 -12.88 28.74 11.27
CA SER A 421 -12.36 28.48 9.92
C SER A 421 -12.51 26.99 9.53
N TYR A 422 -12.42 26.69 8.24
CA TYR A 422 -12.43 25.30 7.77
C TYR A 422 -11.30 24.48 8.45
N ASP A 423 -10.11 25.05 8.52
CA ASP A 423 -8.94 24.40 9.10
C ASP A 423 -9.08 24.19 10.61
N THR A 424 -9.66 25.18 11.32
CA THR A 424 -9.98 25.05 12.75
C THR A 424 -11.00 23.94 12.98
N LEU A 425 -12.04 23.84 12.15
CA LEU A 425 -13.01 22.73 12.23
C LEU A 425 -12.38 21.37 12.02
N LEU A 426 -11.34 21.26 11.16
CA LEU A 426 -10.60 20.02 10.95
C LEU A 426 -9.81 19.59 12.20
N ARG A 427 -9.52 20.47 13.15
CA ARG A 427 -8.86 20.13 14.43
C ARG A 427 -9.82 19.47 15.42
N VAL A 428 -11.14 19.68 15.28
CA VAL A 428 -12.15 19.16 16.20
C VAL A 428 -12.33 17.64 16.02
N PRO A 429 -12.17 16.81 17.07
CA PRO A 429 -12.54 15.40 17.04
C PRO A 429 -13.99 15.21 16.57
N GLY A 430 -14.25 14.23 15.73
CA GLY A 430 -15.58 13.94 15.19
C GLY A 430 -15.99 14.83 13.99
N ILE A 431 -15.21 15.84 13.61
CA ILE A 431 -15.43 16.65 12.40
C ILE A 431 -14.40 16.25 11.33
N GLY A 432 -14.88 15.74 10.20
CA GLY A 432 -14.06 15.39 9.05
C GLY A 432 -14.13 16.40 7.91
N PRO A 433 -13.32 16.27 6.84
CA PRO A 433 -13.30 17.22 5.72
C PRO A 433 -14.66 17.44 5.07
N LYS A 434 -15.45 16.38 4.91
CA LYS A 434 -16.81 16.48 4.34
C LYS A 434 -17.74 17.26 5.27
N SER A 435 -17.71 16.97 6.57
CA SER A 435 -18.54 17.65 7.57
C SER A 435 -18.14 19.12 7.74
N ALA A 436 -16.84 19.41 7.84
CA ALA A 436 -16.32 20.78 7.90
C ALA A 436 -16.75 21.61 6.68
N GLY A 437 -16.62 21.04 5.47
CA GLY A 437 -17.07 21.71 4.25
C GLY A 437 -18.58 21.98 4.20
N ARG A 438 -19.39 21.04 4.73
CA ARG A 438 -20.85 21.23 4.85
C ARG A 438 -21.19 22.31 5.87
N ILE A 439 -20.54 22.34 7.02
CA ILE A 439 -20.71 23.37 8.06
C ILE A 439 -20.41 24.74 7.48
N VAL A 440 -19.24 24.94 6.86
CA VAL A 440 -18.84 26.23 6.28
C VAL A 440 -19.82 26.73 5.21
N LYS A 441 -20.43 25.81 4.44
CA LYS A 441 -21.45 26.16 3.46
C LYS A 441 -22.78 26.50 4.13
N ALA A 442 -23.26 25.64 5.01
CA ALA A 442 -24.61 25.73 5.59
C ALA A 442 -24.78 26.97 6.48
N ARG A 443 -23.79 27.37 7.28
CA ARG A 443 -23.87 28.57 8.16
C ARG A 443 -24.02 29.88 7.41
N ARG A 444 -23.81 29.93 6.09
CA ARG A 444 -24.09 31.10 5.23
C ARG A 444 -25.59 31.35 5.04
N TYR A 445 -26.41 30.32 5.23
CA TYR A 445 -27.86 30.36 4.99
C TYR A 445 -28.68 30.41 6.26
N GLY A 446 -28.07 30.25 7.44
CA GLY A 446 -28.76 30.31 8.71
C GLY A 446 -27.93 29.79 9.88
N HIS A 447 -28.53 29.92 11.06
CA HIS A 447 -27.92 29.46 12.31
C HIS A 447 -27.92 27.93 12.37
N LEU A 448 -26.80 27.34 12.80
CA LEU A 448 -26.68 25.90 12.96
C LEU A 448 -26.99 25.49 14.38
N GLU A 449 -27.56 24.31 14.53
CA GLU A 449 -27.82 23.63 15.80
C GLU A 449 -27.17 22.24 15.79
N PHE A 450 -27.05 21.59 16.93
CA PHE A 450 -26.42 20.28 17.05
C PHE A 450 -27.09 19.21 16.16
N ASP A 451 -28.41 19.26 15.97
CA ASP A 451 -29.13 18.35 15.07
C ASP A 451 -28.74 18.57 13.60
N HIS A 452 -28.48 19.80 13.20
CA HIS A 452 -27.95 20.10 11.88
C HIS A 452 -26.55 19.52 11.71
N LEU A 453 -25.69 19.64 12.72
CA LEU A 453 -24.32 19.07 12.70
C LEU A 453 -24.37 17.54 12.56
N LYS A 454 -25.28 16.87 13.28
CA LYS A 454 -25.50 15.41 13.17
C LYS A 454 -25.88 15.00 11.75
N LYS A 455 -26.84 15.73 11.13
CA LYS A 455 -27.25 15.49 9.73
C LYS A 455 -26.13 15.76 8.73
N MET A 456 -25.19 16.65 9.03
CA MET A 456 -24.00 16.93 8.22
C MET A 456 -22.89 15.87 8.37
N GLY A 457 -23.08 14.87 9.25
CA GLY A 457 -22.14 13.78 9.45
C GLY A 457 -21.06 14.08 10.50
N VAL A 458 -21.31 15.00 11.41
CA VAL A 458 -20.46 15.21 12.60
C VAL A 458 -20.70 14.08 13.58
N VAL A 459 -19.62 13.46 14.06
CA VAL A 459 -19.67 12.43 15.12
C VAL A 459 -19.79 13.14 16.47
N LEU A 460 -21.03 13.50 16.84
CA LEU A 460 -21.31 14.29 18.05
C LEU A 460 -20.79 13.63 19.34
N LYS A 461 -20.76 12.30 19.43
CA LYS A 461 -20.19 11.58 20.56
C LYS A 461 -18.76 12.00 20.90
N ARG A 462 -17.97 12.36 19.88
CA ARG A 462 -16.60 12.86 20.04
C ARG A 462 -16.53 14.38 20.02
N ALA A 463 -17.36 15.05 19.19
CA ALA A 463 -17.27 16.49 18.97
C ALA A 463 -17.82 17.34 20.11
N HIS A 464 -18.81 16.85 20.85
CA HIS A 464 -19.54 17.66 21.84
C HIS A 464 -18.68 18.19 23.00
N TYR A 465 -17.53 17.55 23.27
CA TYR A 465 -16.54 18.03 24.25
C TYR A 465 -15.77 19.27 23.77
N PHE A 466 -15.71 19.48 22.47
CA PHE A 466 -14.75 20.39 21.83
C PHE A 466 -15.42 21.53 21.05
N ILE A 467 -16.76 21.61 21.02
CA ILE A 467 -17.47 22.61 20.23
C ILE A 467 -18.59 23.31 21.01
N THR A 468 -18.82 24.56 20.60
CA THR A 468 -20.06 25.28 20.87
C THR A 468 -20.83 25.49 19.57
N CYS A 469 -22.13 25.64 19.69
CA CYS A 469 -23.04 25.97 18.61
C CYS A 469 -23.98 27.07 19.07
N GLY A 470 -23.84 28.28 18.51
CA GLY A 470 -24.55 29.48 18.99
C GLY A 470 -24.14 29.85 20.42
N GLY A 471 -22.88 29.73 20.76
CA GLY A 471 -22.33 30.05 22.08
C GLY A 471 -22.67 29.04 23.18
N ARG A 472 -23.30 27.91 22.86
CA ARG A 472 -23.71 26.89 23.84
C ARG A 472 -23.06 25.54 23.56
N MET A 473 -22.64 24.86 24.62
CA MET A 473 -22.26 23.47 24.56
C MET A 473 -23.50 22.55 24.52
N MET A 474 -23.38 21.36 23.92
CA MET A 474 -24.48 20.39 23.87
C MET A 474 -24.88 19.89 25.25
N TYR A 475 -23.92 19.72 26.15
CA TYR A 475 -24.09 19.30 27.52
C TYR A 475 -23.25 20.18 28.45
N LYS A 476 -23.70 20.38 29.68
CA LYS A 476 -22.86 20.99 30.74
C LYS A 476 -21.92 19.94 31.28
N ILE A 477 -20.71 19.90 30.76
CA ILE A 477 -19.67 18.96 31.13
C ILE A 477 -18.40 19.71 31.52
N PRO A 478 -17.58 19.19 32.44
CA PRO A 478 -16.28 19.77 32.71
C PRO A 478 -15.34 19.60 31.49
N ILE A 479 -14.65 20.68 31.13
CA ILE A 479 -13.58 20.64 30.11
C ILE A 479 -12.28 20.34 30.85
N GLU A 480 -12.14 19.10 31.30
CA GLU A 480 -11.02 18.62 32.05
C GLU A 480 -10.40 17.41 31.37
N GLU A 481 -9.06 17.37 31.31
CA GLU A 481 -8.30 16.32 30.61
C GLU A 481 -8.70 14.92 31.07
N GLN A 482 -8.74 14.68 32.39
CA GLN A 482 -9.03 13.36 32.96
C GLN A 482 -10.44 12.89 32.60
N TYR A 483 -11.43 13.78 32.74
CA TYR A 483 -12.82 13.46 32.44
C TYR A 483 -13.01 13.11 30.96
N ILE A 484 -12.55 13.98 30.06
CA ILE A 484 -12.70 13.78 28.60
C ILE A 484 -11.96 12.54 28.14
N THR A 485 -10.73 12.31 28.67
CA THR A 485 -9.93 11.12 28.35
C THR A 485 -10.66 9.83 28.71
N GLY A 486 -11.22 9.75 29.92
CA GLY A 486 -11.98 8.58 30.37
C GLY A 486 -13.16 8.26 29.46
N GLN A 487 -13.94 9.29 29.09
CA GLN A 487 -15.09 9.13 28.20
C GLN A 487 -14.68 8.69 26.79
N LEU A 488 -13.65 9.31 26.21
CA LEU A 488 -13.19 8.99 24.87
C LEU A 488 -12.54 7.60 24.76
N ILE A 489 -11.82 7.12 25.78
CA ILE A 489 -11.31 5.75 25.83
C ILE A 489 -12.48 4.76 25.83
N GLY A 490 -13.54 5.01 26.60
CA GLY A 490 -14.75 4.19 26.59
C GLY A 490 -15.42 4.13 25.23
N GLU A 491 -15.54 5.25 24.54
CA GLU A 491 -16.09 5.33 23.17
C GLU A 491 -15.27 4.54 22.14
N HIS A 492 -13.96 4.45 22.31
CA HIS A 492 -13.07 3.70 21.42
C HIS A 492 -12.94 2.20 21.76
N ALA A 493 -13.45 1.76 22.91
CA ALA A 493 -13.23 0.40 23.40
C ALA A 493 -13.72 -0.66 22.39
N LYS A 494 -14.91 -0.48 21.80
CA LYS A 494 -15.46 -1.40 20.81
C LYS A 494 -14.63 -1.44 19.52
N GLU A 495 -14.23 -0.28 19.02
CA GLU A 495 -13.38 -0.17 17.82
C GLU A 495 -12.02 -0.83 18.04
N ASN A 496 -11.40 -0.60 19.20
CA ASN A 496 -10.13 -1.19 19.57
C ASN A 496 -10.24 -2.71 19.67
N TRP A 497 -11.29 -3.21 20.32
CA TRP A 497 -11.55 -4.63 20.42
C TRP A 497 -11.69 -5.28 19.04
N GLN A 498 -12.43 -4.68 18.12
CA GLN A 498 -12.57 -5.16 16.74
C GLN A 498 -11.26 -5.20 15.98
N VAL A 499 -10.35 -4.24 16.24
CA VAL A 499 -9.03 -4.22 15.61
C VAL A 499 -8.14 -5.33 16.15
N GLU A 500 -8.15 -5.55 17.48
CA GLU A 500 -7.33 -6.58 18.12
C GLU A 500 -7.79 -7.99 17.77
N HIS A 501 -9.11 -8.21 17.63
CA HIS A 501 -9.74 -9.51 17.37
C HIS A 501 -10.13 -9.71 15.90
N LYS A 502 -9.61 -8.89 15.01
CA LYS A 502 -9.89 -8.99 13.58
C LYS A 502 -9.53 -10.35 12.99
N GLU A 503 -8.48 -10.99 13.50
CA GLU A 503 -8.09 -12.33 13.06
C GLU A 503 -9.02 -13.41 13.59
N GLU A 504 -9.65 -13.22 14.74
CA GLU A 504 -10.63 -14.16 15.31
C GLU A 504 -11.95 -14.12 14.53
N GLU A 505 -12.41 -12.94 14.13
CA GLU A 505 -13.57 -12.81 13.22
C GLU A 505 -13.29 -13.39 11.83
N TYR A 506 -12.02 -13.38 11.39
CA TYR A 506 -11.58 -13.84 10.06
C TYR A 506 -10.62 -15.03 10.12
N LYS A 507 -10.49 -15.71 11.28
CA LYS A 507 -9.75 -16.96 11.38
C LYS A 507 -10.51 -17.99 10.55
N GLN A 508 -10.13 -18.05 9.28
CA GLN A 508 -10.56 -19.09 8.40
C GLN A 508 -10.04 -20.39 8.97
N LEU A 509 -10.90 -21.15 9.61
CA LEU A 509 -10.61 -22.52 9.97
C LEU A 509 -10.21 -23.24 8.67
N SER A 510 -8.96 -23.67 8.57
CA SER A 510 -8.57 -24.53 7.48
C SER A 510 -9.39 -25.83 7.61
N PHE A 511 -9.61 -26.49 6.49
CA PHE A 511 -10.32 -27.78 6.53
C PHE A 511 -9.65 -28.78 7.49
N PHE A 512 -8.37 -28.62 7.77
CA PHE A 512 -7.60 -29.45 8.70
C PHE A 512 -7.77 -29.03 10.16
N ASP A 513 -8.05 -27.76 10.45
CA ASP A 513 -8.34 -27.28 11.82
C ASP A 513 -9.73 -27.74 12.29
N ALA A 514 -10.67 -27.96 11.36
CA ALA A 514 -12.01 -28.44 11.67
C ALA A 514 -12.07 -29.93 12.11
N GLN A 515 -11.05 -30.74 11.81
CA GLN A 515 -10.98 -32.14 12.26
C GLN A 515 -10.73 -32.28 13.77
N GLY A 516 -10.22 -31.22 14.43
CA GLY A 516 -10.04 -31.22 15.89
C GLY A 516 -11.27 -30.81 16.70
N VAL A 517 -12.29 -30.22 16.06
CA VAL A 517 -13.49 -29.68 16.73
C VAL A 517 -14.68 -30.66 16.68
N PHE A 518 -14.71 -31.56 15.71
CA PHE A 518 -15.70 -32.64 15.64
C PHE A 518 -15.00 -33.95 16.00
N GLY A 519 -14.90 -34.20 17.31
CA GLY A 519 -14.60 -35.53 17.82
C GLY A 519 -15.59 -36.52 17.25
N VAL A 520 -15.12 -37.37 16.34
CA VAL A 520 -15.86 -38.58 15.95
C VAL A 520 -15.77 -39.51 17.15
N PRO A 521 -16.88 -39.89 17.82
CA PRO A 521 -16.84 -40.99 18.80
C PRO A 521 -16.50 -42.28 18.07
N ASN A 522 -15.62 -43.07 18.66
CA ASN A 522 -15.24 -44.40 18.20
C ASN A 522 -16.45 -45.30 18.00
#